data_aed40fb0b7eda9fecf96936e411317da
#
_entry.id   aed40fb0b7eda9fecf96936e411317da
#
_cell.length_a   1.000
_cell.length_b   1.000
_cell.length_c   1.000
_cell.angle_alpha   90.00
_cell.angle_beta   90.00
_cell.angle_gamma   90.00
#
_symmetry.space_group_name_H-M   'P 1'
#
loop_
_entity.id
_entity.type
_entity.pdbx_description
1 polymer ?
#
loop_
_entity_poly.entity_id
_entity_poly.type
_entity_poly.pdbx_seq_one_letter_code
_entity_poly.pdbx_strand_id
1 'polypeptide(L)'
;MRVALVSDTHGDPTAWAKAIEVLGPVDLITHAGDVLYHGIFNPITETYEPRRLADVLNEVAVPMIHARGNCDSEVDQLALNNHILSDFAFASVDGVRILITHGHKHTEDQLVEMAKKAGVHIVHRGHTHLPQILQMDGVVIFNAGSVSLPKQEGETPTAGLLEDGKLTIFDINTGAVFLEGELA
;
A
#
# COMPACT_ATOMS: atom_id res chain seq x y z
N MET A 1 -6.61 -16.23 4.96
CA MET A 1 -6.80 -15.38 3.78
C MET A 1 -5.55 -14.54 3.54
N ARG A 2 -5.18 -14.29 2.28
CA ARG A 2 -3.98 -13.55 1.87
C ARG A 2 -4.36 -12.15 1.40
N VAL A 3 -3.79 -11.11 2.01
CA VAL A 3 -4.05 -9.71 1.65
C VAL A 3 -2.75 -9.05 1.22
N ALA A 4 -2.69 -8.58 -0.03
CA ALA A 4 -1.60 -7.72 -0.49
C ALA A 4 -1.76 -6.31 0.10
N LEU A 5 -0.68 -5.78 0.62
CA LEU A 5 -0.59 -4.43 1.19
C LEU A 5 0.42 -3.64 0.35
N VAL A 6 -0.06 -2.75 -0.51
CA VAL A 6 0.75 -2.03 -1.51
C VAL A 6 0.54 -0.53 -1.36
N SER A 7 1.54 0.27 -1.69
CA SER A 7 1.47 1.72 -1.69
C SER A 7 2.46 2.34 -2.67
N ASP A 8 2.18 3.60 -3.03
CA ASP A 8 3.15 4.45 -3.72
C ASP A 8 3.68 3.83 -5.02
N THR A 9 2.75 3.41 -5.90
CA THR A 9 3.05 2.82 -7.22
C THR A 9 3.48 3.85 -8.24
N HIS A 10 3.08 5.11 -8.07
CA HIS A 10 3.53 6.26 -8.86
C HIS A 10 3.64 6.03 -10.36
N GLY A 11 2.64 5.34 -10.95
CA GLY A 11 2.55 5.17 -12.40
C GLY A 11 3.52 4.15 -13.00
N ASP A 12 4.06 3.22 -12.21
CA ASP A 12 5.02 2.21 -12.67
C ASP A 12 4.38 0.80 -12.80
N PRO A 13 3.94 0.39 -14.00
CA PRO A 13 3.35 -0.92 -14.22
C PRO A 13 4.37 -2.07 -14.09
N THR A 14 5.67 -1.80 -14.29
CA THR A 14 6.71 -2.82 -14.17
C THR A 14 6.96 -3.15 -12.71
N ALA A 15 7.05 -2.14 -11.85
CA ALA A 15 7.17 -2.34 -10.41
C ALA A 15 5.92 -3.02 -9.82
N TRP A 16 4.73 -2.61 -10.27
CA TRP A 16 3.48 -3.29 -9.91
C TRP A 16 3.50 -4.77 -10.26
N ALA A 17 3.88 -5.13 -11.49
CA ALA A 17 3.92 -6.52 -11.93
C ALA A 17 4.87 -7.37 -11.08
N LYS A 18 6.06 -6.86 -10.75
CA LYS A 18 7.01 -7.53 -9.84
C LYS A 18 6.43 -7.72 -8.44
N ALA A 19 5.75 -6.69 -7.89
CA ALA A 19 5.14 -6.79 -6.59
C ALA A 19 4.09 -7.92 -6.54
N ILE A 20 3.20 -7.97 -7.53
CA ILE A 20 2.17 -9.03 -7.61
C ILE A 20 2.79 -10.41 -7.83
N GLU A 21 3.84 -10.52 -8.63
CA GLU A 21 4.57 -11.78 -8.82
C GLU A 21 5.17 -12.31 -7.51
N VAL A 22 5.83 -11.45 -6.73
CA VAL A 22 6.44 -11.81 -5.44
C VAL A 22 5.39 -12.16 -4.38
N LEU A 23 4.30 -11.40 -4.31
CA LEU A 23 3.22 -11.65 -3.35
C LEU A 23 2.42 -12.91 -3.69
N GLY A 24 2.43 -13.33 -4.97
CA GLY A 24 1.69 -14.51 -5.44
C GLY A 24 0.17 -14.32 -5.39
N PRO A 25 -0.62 -15.41 -5.43
CA PRO A 25 -2.07 -15.34 -5.37
C PRO A 25 -2.55 -14.74 -4.05
N VAL A 26 -3.45 -13.74 -4.12
CA VAL A 26 -4.06 -13.06 -2.97
C VAL A 26 -5.57 -12.98 -3.13
N ASP A 27 -6.28 -12.83 -2.02
CA ASP A 27 -7.74 -12.74 -1.96
C ASP A 27 -8.25 -11.30 -1.98
N LEU A 28 -7.41 -10.35 -1.55
CA LEU A 28 -7.69 -8.92 -1.49
C LEU A 28 -6.39 -8.14 -1.70
N ILE A 29 -6.50 -6.98 -2.34
CA ILE A 29 -5.42 -6.00 -2.42
C ILE A 29 -5.88 -4.73 -1.73
N THR A 30 -5.05 -4.18 -0.84
CA THR A 30 -5.23 -2.84 -0.30
C THR A 30 -4.13 -1.92 -0.83
N HIS A 31 -4.49 -0.74 -1.30
CA HIS A 31 -3.55 0.24 -1.83
C HIS A 31 -3.64 1.56 -1.05
N ALA A 32 -2.57 1.95 -0.41
CA ALA A 32 -2.56 3.11 0.48
C ALA A 32 -2.29 4.46 -0.23
N GLY A 33 -2.56 4.55 -1.54
CA GLY A 33 -2.54 5.81 -2.30
C GLY A 33 -1.26 6.08 -3.08
N ASP A 34 -1.25 7.22 -3.77
CA ASP A 34 -0.22 7.65 -4.72
C ASP A 34 -0.08 6.66 -5.89
N VAL A 35 -1.17 6.51 -6.65
CA VAL A 35 -1.34 5.44 -7.64
C VAL A 35 -0.65 5.75 -8.96
N LEU A 36 -1.05 6.84 -9.65
CA LEU A 36 -0.64 7.09 -11.05
C LEU A 36 0.40 8.20 -11.20
N TYR A 37 0.27 9.31 -10.46
CA TYR A 37 1.16 10.44 -10.61
C TYR A 37 2.45 10.27 -9.83
N HIS A 38 3.60 10.52 -10.47
CA HIS A 38 4.91 10.39 -9.83
C HIS A 38 5.14 11.39 -8.68
N GLY A 39 4.39 12.50 -8.64
CA GLY A 39 4.61 13.59 -7.70
C GLY A 39 5.72 14.54 -8.15
N ILE A 40 5.53 15.85 -7.94
CA ILE A 40 6.44 16.88 -8.47
C ILE A 40 7.85 16.83 -7.88
N PHE A 41 8.00 16.23 -6.69
CA PHE A 41 9.30 16.15 -5.99
C PHE A 41 10.04 14.83 -6.21
N ASN A 42 9.42 13.86 -6.87
CA ASN A 42 10.02 12.56 -7.14
C ASN A 42 10.60 12.52 -8.56
N PRO A 43 11.64 11.71 -8.81
CA PRO A 43 12.14 11.49 -10.16
C PRO A 43 11.10 10.75 -11.00
N ILE A 44 11.14 10.98 -12.30
CA ILE A 44 10.42 10.14 -13.26
C ILE A 44 11.29 8.92 -13.55
N THR A 45 10.81 7.74 -13.24
CA THR A 45 11.52 6.49 -13.49
C THR A 45 11.47 6.12 -14.99
N GLU A 46 12.39 5.26 -15.44
CA GLU A 46 12.39 4.78 -16.84
C GLU A 46 11.12 3.97 -17.18
N THR A 47 10.48 3.40 -16.18
CA THR A 47 9.28 2.56 -16.29
C THR A 47 7.98 3.32 -15.96
N TYR A 48 8.04 4.67 -15.87
CA TYR A 48 6.88 5.51 -15.62
C TYR A 48 5.92 5.53 -16.82
N GLU A 49 4.83 4.77 -16.73
CA GLU A 49 3.78 4.63 -17.75
C GLU A 49 2.40 4.65 -17.07
N PRO A 50 1.93 5.81 -16.53
CA PRO A 50 0.74 5.86 -15.67
C PRO A 50 -0.53 5.37 -16.36
N ARG A 51 -0.68 5.63 -17.67
CA ARG A 51 -1.83 5.11 -18.42
C ARG A 51 -1.81 3.58 -18.49
N ARG A 52 -0.67 2.99 -18.76
CA ARG A 52 -0.52 1.53 -18.78
C ARG A 52 -0.78 0.91 -17.40
N LEU A 53 -0.32 1.58 -16.33
CA LEU A 53 -0.64 1.12 -14.98
C LEU A 53 -2.15 1.17 -14.73
N ALA A 54 -2.85 2.23 -15.15
CA ALA A 54 -4.30 2.33 -15.02
C ALA A 54 -5.01 1.19 -15.76
N ASP A 55 -4.59 0.89 -16.99
CA ASP A 55 -5.15 -0.22 -17.77
C ASP A 55 -4.93 -1.57 -17.04
N VAL A 56 -3.73 -1.82 -16.53
CA VAL A 56 -3.39 -3.04 -15.76
C VAL A 56 -4.22 -3.14 -14.48
N LEU A 57 -4.36 -2.05 -13.72
CA LEU A 57 -5.16 -2.06 -12.48
C LEU A 57 -6.65 -2.31 -12.74
N ASN A 58 -7.18 -1.82 -13.86
CA ASN A 58 -8.57 -2.05 -14.27
C ASN A 58 -8.86 -3.51 -14.68
N GLU A 59 -7.83 -4.27 -15.07
CA GLU A 59 -7.93 -5.69 -15.43
C GLU A 59 -7.71 -6.64 -14.22
N VAL A 60 -7.33 -6.13 -13.06
CA VAL A 60 -7.14 -6.95 -11.85
C VAL A 60 -8.46 -7.56 -11.42
N ALA A 61 -8.53 -8.91 -11.41
CA ALA A 61 -9.74 -9.65 -11.04
C ALA A 61 -9.96 -9.75 -9.51
N VAL A 62 -8.90 -9.55 -8.72
CA VAL A 62 -8.96 -9.59 -7.27
C VAL A 62 -9.58 -8.29 -6.75
N PRO A 63 -10.50 -8.32 -5.76
CA PRO A 63 -11.01 -7.11 -5.14
C PRO A 63 -9.88 -6.19 -4.67
N MET A 64 -10.00 -4.89 -4.97
CA MET A 64 -9.00 -3.89 -4.61
C MET A 64 -9.65 -2.71 -3.89
N ILE A 65 -9.09 -2.32 -2.76
CA ILE A 65 -9.53 -1.20 -1.92
C ILE A 65 -8.41 -0.16 -1.88
N HIS A 66 -8.74 1.09 -2.24
CA HIS A 66 -7.79 2.20 -2.25
C HIS A 66 -8.12 3.25 -1.18
N ALA A 67 -7.08 3.88 -0.65
CA ALA A 67 -7.18 5.18 -0.01
C ALA A 67 -6.48 6.24 -0.88
N ARG A 68 -6.95 7.49 -0.79
CA ARG A 68 -6.38 8.62 -1.55
C ARG A 68 -5.00 8.99 -1.03
N GLY A 69 -4.02 9.06 -1.92
CA GLY A 69 -2.73 9.69 -1.69
C GLY A 69 -2.74 11.20 -1.95
N ASN A 70 -1.62 11.86 -1.65
CA ASN A 70 -1.49 13.29 -1.92
C ASN A 70 -1.26 13.61 -3.40
N CYS A 71 -0.84 12.62 -4.17
CA CYS A 71 -0.67 12.77 -5.62
C CYS A 71 -1.92 12.34 -6.42
N ASP A 72 -2.92 11.69 -5.79
CA ASP A 72 -4.11 11.22 -6.47
C ASP A 72 -5.12 12.35 -6.71
N SER A 73 -5.61 12.45 -7.94
CA SER A 73 -6.48 13.53 -8.40
C SER A 73 -7.80 13.02 -8.99
N GLU A 74 -8.75 13.94 -9.20
CA GLU A 74 -10.00 13.64 -9.90
C GLU A 74 -9.75 13.16 -11.33
N VAL A 75 -8.64 13.56 -11.96
CA VAL A 75 -8.28 13.10 -13.32
C VAL A 75 -7.85 11.63 -13.27
N ASP A 76 -7.09 11.22 -12.25
CA ASP A 76 -6.69 9.83 -12.06
C ASP A 76 -7.90 8.93 -11.83
N GLN A 77 -8.92 9.42 -11.09
CA GLN A 77 -10.18 8.70 -10.90
C GLN A 77 -10.91 8.43 -12.22
N LEU A 78 -10.77 9.29 -13.23
CA LEU A 78 -11.39 9.05 -14.53
C LEU A 78 -10.73 7.90 -15.31
N ALA A 79 -9.50 7.55 -14.98
CA ALA A 79 -8.74 6.46 -15.58
C ALA A 79 -8.93 5.12 -14.86
N LEU A 80 -9.44 5.12 -13.63
CA LEU A 80 -9.52 3.95 -12.76
C LEU A 80 -10.98 3.57 -12.47
N ASN A 81 -11.30 2.27 -12.59
CA ASN A 81 -12.61 1.72 -12.26
C ASN A 81 -12.86 1.70 -10.74
N ASN A 82 -11.83 1.47 -9.95
CA ASN A 82 -11.91 1.49 -8.50
C ASN A 82 -11.95 2.94 -7.98
N HIS A 83 -12.71 3.16 -6.89
CA HIS A 83 -12.73 4.47 -6.24
C HIS A 83 -11.42 4.71 -5.48
N ILE A 84 -10.73 5.82 -5.77
CA ILE A 84 -9.41 6.15 -5.20
C ILE A 84 -9.39 7.46 -4.40
N LEU A 85 -10.51 8.17 -4.27
CA LEU A 85 -10.53 9.54 -3.71
C LEU A 85 -10.97 9.63 -2.24
N SER A 86 -11.12 8.50 -1.54
CA SER A 86 -11.44 8.51 -0.11
C SER A 86 -10.18 8.59 0.73
N ASP A 87 -10.08 9.56 1.64
CA ASP A 87 -8.93 9.69 2.56
C ASP A 87 -8.74 8.45 3.46
N PHE A 88 -9.83 7.73 3.71
CA PHE A 88 -9.87 6.49 4.49
C PHE A 88 -10.70 5.43 3.80
N ALA A 89 -10.22 4.20 3.87
CA ALA A 89 -10.96 3.01 3.49
C ALA A 89 -10.81 1.93 4.56
N PHE A 90 -11.73 0.97 4.58
CA PHE A 90 -11.74 -0.09 5.58
C PHE A 90 -11.87 -1.46 4.91
N ALA A 91 -11.13 -2.43 5.42
CA ALA A 91 -11.30 -3.83 5.11
C ALA A 91 -11.50 -4.65 6.39
N SER A 92 -12.25 -5.72 6.29
CA SER A 92 -12.39 -6.72 7.36
C SER A 92 -12.22 -8.10 6.76
N VAL A 93 -11.22 -8.83 7.25
CA VAL A 93 -10.72 -10.07 6.66
C VAL A 93 -10.40 -11.05 7.77
N ASP A 94 -11.12 -12.19 7.84
CA ASP A 94 -10.92 -13.23 8.87
C ASP A 94 -10.87 -12.68 10.30
N GLY A 95 -11.72 -11.67 10.60
CA GLY A 95 -11.74 -10.99 11.90
C GLY A 95 -10.70 -9.89 12.08
N VAL A 96 -9.72 -9.75 11.17
CA VAL A 96 -8.76 -8.65 11.17
C VAL A 96 -9.39 -7.43 10.48
N ARG A 97 -9.40 -6.30 11.18
CA ARG A 97 -9.87 -5.01 10.66
C ARG A 97 -8.68 -4.12 10.29
N ILE A 98 -8.70 -3.63 9.06
CA ILE A 98 -7.63 -2.82 8.47
C ILE A 98 -8.21 -1.45 8.12
N LEU A 99 -7.60 -0.39 8.63
CA LEU A 99 -7.79 0.97 8.17
C LEU A 99 -6.73 1.26 7.10
N ILE A 100 -7.16 1.65 5.91
CA ILE A 100 -6.28 2.04 4.82
C ILE A 100 -6.31 3.56 4.71
N THR A 101 -5.16 4.20 4.70
CA THR A 101 -4.98 5.65 4.52
C THR A 101 -3.60 5.93 3.96
N HIS A 102 -3.41 7.02 3.27
CA HIS A 102 -2.06 7.40 2.84
C HIS A 102 -1.19 7.95 3.99
N GLY A 103 -1.81 8.54 5.00
CA GLY A 103 -1.13 8.97 6.22
C GLY A 103 -0.50 10.36 6.19
N HIS A 104 -0.51 11.06 5.06
CA HIS A 104 0.12 12.39 4.90
C HIS A 104 -0.55 13.52 5.71
N LYS A 105 -1.77 13.29 6.22
CA LYS A 105 -2.54 14.28 7.00
C LYS A 105 -2.50 14.04 8.51
N HIS A 106 -1.93 12.93 8.97
CA HIS A 106 -2.01 12.49 10.35
C HIS A 106 -0.67 11.99 10.88
N THR A 107 -0.40 12.23 12.15
CA THR A 107 0.70 11.58 12.85
C THR A 107 0.37 10.13 13.17
N GLU A 108 1.38 9.31 13.50
CA GLU A 108 1.17 7.92 13.92
C GLU A 108 0.30 7.82 15.16
N ASP A 109 0.51 8.69 16.17
CA ASP A 109 -0.33 8.74 17.38
C ASP A 109 -1.80 9.02 17.06
N GLN A 110 -2.08 9.96 16.13
CA GLN A 110 -3.44 10.24 15.69
C GLN A 110 -4.09 9.06 15.00
N LEU A 111 -3.33 8.36 14.13
CA LEU A 111 -3.81 7.16 13.44
C LEU A 111 -4.09 6.02 14.41
N VAL A 112 -3.23 5.81 15.40
CA VAL A 112 -3.42 4.82 16.47
C VAL A 112 -4.67 5.13 17.30
N GLU A 113 -4.87 6.40 17.68
CA GLU A 113 -6.06 6.79 18.42
C GLU A 113 -7.36 6.57 17.63
N MET A 114 -7.35 6.90 16.34
CA MET A 114 -8.48 6.64 15.44
C MET A 114 -8.74 5.14 15.30
N ALA A 115 -7.70 4.33 15.10
CA ALA A 115 -7.78 2.89 14.97
C ALA A 115 -8.37 2.23 16.23
N LYS A 116 -7.90 2.62 17.42
CA LYS A 116 -8.42 2.15 18.72
C LYS A 116 -9.92 2.45 18.87
N LYS A 117 -10.35 3.68 18.56
CA LYS A 117 -11.78 4.07 18.63
C LYS A 117 -12.65 3.28 17.66
N ALA A 118 -12.11 2.92 16.48
CA ALA A 118 -12.81 2.14 15.46
C ALA A 118 -12.65 0.62 15.64
N GLY A 119 -11.88 0.18 16.62
CA GLY A 119 -11.56 -1.24 16.85
C GLY A 119 -10.77 -1.87 15.70
N VAL A 120 -9.88 -1.11 15.07
CA VAL A 120 -9.01 -1.54 13.97
C VAL A 120 -7.73 -2.16 14.53
N HIS A 121 -7.23 -3.20 13.90
CA HIS A 121 -6.02 -3.92 14.30
C HIS A 121 -4.78 -3.44 13.54
N ILE A 122 -4.95 -3.08 12.26
CA ILE A 122 -3.87 -2.63 11.38
C ILE A 122 -4.24 -1.29 10.77
N VAL A 123 -3.33 -0.32 10.81
CA VAL A 123 -3.35 0.86 9.95
C VAL A 123 -2.36 0.65 8.82
N HIS A 124 -2.85 0.40 7.62
CA HIS A 124 -2.05 0.34 6.41
C HIS A 124 -1.90 1.75 5.84
N ARG A 125 -0.67 2.26 5.83
CA ARG A 125 -0.32 3.60 5.33
C ARG A 125 0.79 3.56 4.28
N GLY A 126 0.97 4.67 3.56
CA GLY A 126 2.04 4.92 2.59
C GLY A 126 2.80 6.21 2.88
N HIS A 127 3.00 7.03 1.83
CA HIS A 127 3.53 8.40 1.83
C HIS A 127 5.03 8.53 2.09
N THR A 128 5.57 7.89 3.11
CA THR A 128 6.98 8.05 3.47
C THR A 128 7.91 7.27 2.55
N HIS A 129 7.39 6.26 1.83
CA HIS A 129 8.13 5.27 1.05
C HIS A 129 9.13 4.45 1.90
N LEU A 130 8.95 4.44 3.21
CA LEU A 130 9.79 3.73 4.17
C LEU A 130 9.04 2.51 4.69
N PRO A 131 9.52 1.28 4.42
CA PRO A 131 8.88 0.08 4.95
C PRO A 131 8.93 0.04 6.49
N GLN A 132 7.79 -0.25 7.12
CA GLN A 132 7.65 -0.21 8.56
C GLN A 132 6.59 -1.20 9.06
N ILE A 133 6.90 -1.90 10.15
CA ILE A 133 5.94 -2.64 10.96
C ILE A 133 6.16 -2.20 12.42
N LEU A 134 5.25 -1.38 12.95
CA LEU A 134 5.37 -0.78 14.26
C LEU A 134 4.16 -1.11 15.13
N GLN A 135 4.40 -1.74 16.28
CA GLN A 135 3.37 -2.00 17.29
C GLN A 135 3.22 -0.77 18.20
N MET A 136 2.03 -0.20 18.26
CA MET A 136 1.69 0.94 19.12
C MET A 136 0.33 0.71 19.79
N ASP A 137 0.29 0.61 21.10
CA ASP A 137 -0.94 0.53 21.91
C ASP A 137 -1.95 -0.55 21.44
N GLY A 138 -1.46 -1.71 20.97
CA GLY A 138 -2.29 -2.80 20.47
C GLY A 138 -2.78 -2.63 19.02
N VAL A 139 -2.27 -1.62 18.29
CA VAL A 139 -2.49 -1.41 16.86
C VAL A 139 -1.16 -1.57 16.13
N VAL A 140 -1.19 -2.19 14.94
CA VAL A 140 -0.04 -2.23 14.05
C VAL A 140 -0.13 -1.07 13.06
N ILE A 141 0.87 -0.20 13.04
CA ILE A 141 1.13 0.70 11.92
C ILE A 141 1.97 -0.05 10.90
N PHE A 142 1.42 -0.23 9.70
CA PHE A 142 2.06 -0.94 8.62
C PHE A 142 2.27 0.00 7.42
N ASN A 143 3.50 0.10 6.94
CA ASN A 143 3.84 0.76 5.69
C ASN A 143 4.60 -0.22 4.81
N ALA A 144 4.05 -0.50 3.63
CA ALA A 144 4.70 -1.41 2.67
C ALA A 144 6.01 -0.82 2.07
N GLY A 145 6.27 0.47 2.29
CA GLY A 145 7.26 1.20 1.52
C GLY A 145 6.69 1.67 0.19
N SER A 146 7.51 1.71 -0.85
CA SER A 146 7.08 1.98 -2.22
C SER A 146 7.55 0.89 -3.15
N VAL A 147 6.71 0.49 -4.09
CA VAL A 147 7.09 -0.48 -5.12
C VAL A 147 7.96 0.13 -6.21
N SER A 148 7.93 1.47 -6.39
CA SER A 148 8.60 2.16 -7.51
C SER A 148 9.62 3.20 -7.08
N LEU A 149 9.41 3.86 -5.94
CA LEU A 149 10.20 5.01 -5.48
C LEU A 149 10.63 4.86 -4.01
N PRO A 150 11.37 3.80 -3.65
CA PRO A 150 11.82 3.56 -2.27
C PRO A 150 12.72 4.69 -1.77
N LYS A 151 12.65 5.00 -0.45
CA LYS A 151 13.42 6.09 0.19
C LYS A 151 14.27 5.62 1.39
N GLN A 152 14.25 4.34 1.72
CA GLN A 152 15.15 3.78 2.73
C GLN A 152 16.57 3.60 2.17
N GLU A 153 17.53 3.43 3.07
CA GLU A 153 18.90 3.11 2.67
C GLU A 153 18.92 1.86 1.78
N GLY A 154 19.65 1.92 0.67
CA GLY A 154 19.69 0.86 -0.33
C GLY A 154 18.57 0.89 -1.36
N GLU A 155 17.60 1.82 -1.23
CA GLU A 155 16.53 2.07 -2.21
C GLU A 155 15.85 0.81 -2.74
N THR A 156 15.57 -0.14 -1.84
CA THR A 156 14.94 -1.42 -2.17
C THR A 156 13.43 -1.26 -2.34
N PRO A 157 12.84 -1.52 -3.51
CA PRO A 157 11.40 -1.45 -3.69
C PRO A 157 10.71 -2.62 -2.96
N THR A 158 9.61 -2.32 -2.28
CA THR A 158 8.98 -3.26 -1.35
C THR A 158 7.47 -3.34 -1.50
N ALA A 159 6.90 -4.50 -1.13
CA ALA A 159 5.47 -4.75 -1.04
C ALA A 159 5.18 -5.67 0.17
N GLY A 160 3.98 -5.57 0.71
CA GLY A 160 3.58 -6.28 1.92
C GLY A 160 2.54 -7.36 1.71
N LEU A 161 2.53 -8.34 2.60
CA LEU A 161 1.56 -9.42 2.69
C LEU A 161 1.09 -9.59 4.13
N LEU A 162 -0.23 -9.70 4.30
CA LEU A 162 -0.84 -10.23 5.52
C LEU A 162 -1.36 -11.63 5.21
N GLU A 163 -0.89 -12.61 5.96
CA GLU A 163 -1.33 -14.01 5.86
C GLU A 163 -1.32 -14.65 7.25
N ASP A 164 -2.45 -15.21 7.68
CA ASP A 164 -2.61 -15.93 8.95
C ASP A 164 -2.10 -15.16 10.18
N GLY A 165 -2.34 -13.84 10.21
CA GLY A 165 -1.90 -12.95 11.30
C GLY A 165 -0.45 -12.49 11.19
N LYS A 166 0.32 -13.02 10.25
CA LYS A 166 1.71 -12.60 9.97
C LYS A 166 1.71 -11.47 8.94
N LEU A 167 2.50 -10.44 9.22
CA LEU A 167 2.80 -9.33 8.33
C LEU A 167 4.23 -9.49 7.81
N THR A 168 4.38 -9.52 6.49
CA THR A 168 5.68 -9.66 5.85
C THR A 168 5.84 -8.58 4.79
N ILE A 169 6.98 -7.91 4.77
CA ILE A 169 7.39 -7.00 3.69
C ILE A 169 8.49 -7.68 2.89
N PHE A 170 8.34 -7.71 1.58
CA PHE A 170 9.29 -8.33 0.66
C PHE A 170 10.03 -7.29 -0.17
N ASP A 171 11.29 -7.53 -0.45
CA ASP A 171 12.00 -6.93 -1.57
C ASP A 171 11.42 -7.51 -2.88
N ILE A 172 10.82 -6.66 -3.71
CA ILE A 172 10.16 -7.12 -4.94
C ILE A 172 11.13 -7.44 -6.09
N ASN A 173 12.39 -7.12 -5.97
CA ASN A 173 13.40 -7.51 -6.96
C ASN A 173 13.92 -8.93 -6.75
N THR A 174 13.99 -9.38 -5.49
CA THR A 174 14.59 -10.66 -5.12
C THR A 174 13.61 -11.67 -4.55
N GLY A 175 12.44 -11.21 -4.07
CA GLY A 175 11.49 -12.00 -3.30
C GLY A 175 11.95 -12.30 -1.86
N ALA A 176 13.06 -11.72 -1.43
CA ALA A 176 13.55 -11.90 -0.06
C ALA A 176 12.69 -11.15 0.95
N VAL A 177 12.56 -11.71 2.14
CA VAL A 177 11.91 -11.03 3.27
C VAL A 177 12.76 -9.83 3.70
N PHE A 178 12.13 -8.65 3.72
CA PHE A 178 12.73 -7.39 4.15
C PHE A 178 12.44 -7.10 5.63
N LEU A 179 11.17 -7.22 6.04
CA LEU A 179 10.72 -7.10 7.44
C LEU A 179 9.61 -8.12 7.73
N GLU A 180 9.51 -8.54 8.99
CA GLU A 180 8.43 -9.40 9.48
C GLU A 180 7.86 -8.89 10.80
N GLY A 181 6.57 -9.12 11.02
CA GLY A 181 5.87 -8.86 12.27
C GLY A 181 4.61 -9.71 12.37
N GLU A 182 4.00 -9.73 13.54
CA GLU A 182 2.76 -10.47 13.81
C GLU A 182 1.73 -9.53 14.43
N LEU A 183 0.46 -9.86 14.23
CA LEU A 183 -0.62 -9.26 15.00
C LEU A 183 -0.56 -9.77 16.44
N ALA A 184 -0.76 -8.88 17.41
CA ALA A 184 -0.79 -9.20 18.83
C ALA A 184 -2.08 -9.93 19.21
#